data_eea07197cd5f565c4065f13e541d9298
#
_entry.id   eea07197cd5f565c4065f13e541d9298
#
_cell.length_a   1.000
_cell.length_b   1.000
_cell.length_c   1.000
_cell.angle_alpha   90.00
_cell.angle_beta   90.00
_cell.angle_gamma   90.00
#
_symmetry.space_group_name_H-M   'P 1'
#
loop_
_entity.id
_entity.type
_entity.pdbx_description
1 polymer ?
#
loop_
_entity_poly.entity_id
_entity_poly.type
_entity_poly.pdbx_seq_one_letter_code
_entity_poly.pdbx_strand_id
1 'polypeptide(L)'
;PNEEKNAKIISGNYNFKYLNVLGDYLYAVDVNTSTLKKFSVSGGDGVNISDNIAFAYLYNDKIYFVGTDNAVGFINLSDNNKTVLYTAPADKTVSFAGISLSRVFFVTHDSVANYDEYITVNLSDSNDVLNFRDDTKNNEIVNLSFECGFMYYYKKNDDSTYSLCRQKFGSDNVVTLVDNCSVTDYPVVYSNRLYFGELDGSKYKARELNMNSKATKTMLSVSDCDGTGTLAVGYGYQYVFLIGTKSEGGEFTCKTSCIYTSSSSDNTLSFNGKKLTY
;
A
#
# COMPACT_ATOMS: atom_id res chain seq x y z
N PRO A 1 -22.11 11.50 -27.24
CA PRO A 1 -22.05 12.82 -26.65
C PRO A 1 -21.36 12.67 -25.30
N ASN A 2 -20.15 13.21 -25.19
CA ASN A 2 -19.45 13.31 -23.93
C ASN A 2 -20.17 14.37 -23.12
N GLU A 3 -20.98 13.99 -22.17
CA GLU A 3 -21.33 14.88 -21.09
C GLU A 3 -20.05 15.11 -20.27
N GLU A 4 -19.42 16.26 -20.43
CA GLU A 4 -18.47 16.78 -19.47
C GLU A 4 -19.23 16.90 -18.16
N LYS A 5 -19.08 15.90 -17.29
CA LYS A 5 -19.56 16.00 -15.92
C LYS A 5 -18.73 17.09 -15.27
N ASN A 6 -19.32 18.25 -15.08
CA ASN A 6 -18.67 19.36 -14.38
C ASN A 6 -18.13 18.87 -13.05
N ALA A 7 -16.80 18.94 -12.88
CA ALA A 7 -16.17 18.62 -11.61
C ALA A 7 -16.74 19.59 -10.55
N LYS A 8 -17.23 19.05 -9.45
CA LYS A 8 -17.69 19.84 -8.32
C LYS A 8 -16.48 20.22 -7.46
N ILE A 9 -16.37 21.50 -7.17
CA ILE A 9 -15.28 22.04 -6.35
C ILE A 9 -15.69 21.93 -4.88
N ILE A 10 -14.80 21.32 -4.08
CA ILE A 10 -14.86 21.40 -2.63
C ILE A 10 -14.40 22.79 -2.24
N SER A 11 -15.26 23.55 -1.56
CA SER A 11 -14.93 24.90 -1.13
C SER A 11 -13.90 24.89 0.00
N GLY A 12 -12.96 25.84 -0.03
CA GLY A 12 -11.95 26.04 1.00
C GLY A 12 -10.51 25.86 0.49
N ASN A 13 -9.55 26.32 1.29
CA ASN A 13 -8.12 26.22 1.01
C ASN A 13 -7.52 25.06 1.81
N TYR A 14 -7.64 23.86 1.27
CA TYR A 14 -7.23 22.61 1.91
C TYR A 14 -6.01 22.01 1.24
N ASN A 15 -5.20 21.31 2.01
CA ASN A 15 -4.12 20.44 1.52
C ASN A 15 -4.43 19.00 1.90
N PHE A 16 -5.12 18.29 1.00
CA PHE A 16 -5.63 16.95 1.28
C PHE A 16 -4.65 15.84 0.94
N LYS A 17 -4.57 14.87 1.86
CA LYS A 17 -4.00 13.55 1.63
C LYS A 17 -4.98 12.45 2.08
N TYR A 18 -4.68 11.21 1.69
CA TYR A 18 -5.42 10.01 2.11
C TYR A 18 -6.91 10.10 1.80
N LEU A 19 -7.21 10.30 0.51
CA LEU A 19 -8.57 10.38 0.00
C LEU A 19 -9.25 9.02 0.06
N ASN A 20 -10.40 8.96 0.72
CA ASN A 20 -11.22 7.77 0.86
C ASN A 20 -12.66 8.10 0.48
N VAL A 21 -13.34 7.19 -0.21
CA VAL A 21 -14.73 7.37 -0.63
C VAL A 21 -15.61 6.26 -0.08
N LEU A 22 -16.72 6.62 0.54
CA LEU A 22 -17.76 5.69 0.99
C LEU A 22 -19.14 6.26 0.70
N GLY A 23 -19.87 5.60 -0.21
CA GLY A 23 -21.19 6.09 -0.66
C GLY A 23 -21.08 7.49 -1.25
N ASP A 24 -21.89 8.42 -0.76
CA ASP A 24 -21.94 9.80 -1.22
C ASP A 24 -20.97 10.74 -0.46
N TYR A 25 -19.97 10.17 0.19
CA TYR A 25 -19.04 10.95 1.01
C TYR A 25 -17.57 10.69 0.64
N LEU A 26 -16.81 11.78 0.66
CA LEU A 26 -15.36 11.79 0.57
C LEU A 26 -14.79 12.09 1.96
N TYR A 27 -13.82 11.31 2.37
CA TYR A 27 -13.06 11.52 3.61
C TYR A 27 -11.60 11.80 3.24
N ALA A 28 -11.02 12.82 3.85
CA ALA A 28 -9.65 13.21 3.59
C ALA A 28 -8.99 13.84 4.82
N VAL A 29 -7.68 13.71 4.95
CA VAL A 29 -6.92 14.43 5.97
C VAL A 29 -6.45 15.75 5.40
N ASP A 30 -6.85 16.86 6.02
CA ASP A 30 -6.23 18.16 5.79
C ASP A 30 -4.91 18.21 6.56
N VAL A 31 -3.79 18.11 5.86
CA VAL A 31 -2.47 18.04 6.49
C VAL A 31 -2.03 19.37 7.12
N ASN A 32 -2.63 20.51 6.73
CA ASN A 32 -2.32 21.80 7.34
C ASN A 32 -2.82 21.87 8.80
N THR A 33 -3.94 21.18 9.08
CA THR A 33 -4.58 21.19 10.41
C THR A 33 -4.53 19.83 11.09
N SER A 34 -4.02 18.80 10.42
CA SER A 34 -4.05 17.41 10.87
C SER A 34 -5.47 16.93 11.24
N THR A 35 -6.46 17.32 10.44
CA THR A 35 -7.86 17.06 10.70
C THR A 35 -8.46 16.14 9.65
N LEU A 36 -9.12 15.08 10.08
CA LEU A 36 -9.96 14.26 9.19
C LEU A 36 -11.27 14.98 8.92
N LYS A 37 -11.54 15.22 7.64
CA LYS A 37 -12.76 15.91 7.17
C LYS A 37 -13.62 14.99 6.32
N LYS A 38 -14.94 15.24 6.38
CA LYS A 38 -15.97 14.58 5.56
C LYS A 38 -16.61 15.61 4.63
N PHE A 39 -16.74 15.29 3.35
CA PHE A 39 -17.39 16.10 2.34
C PHE A 39 -18.48 15.30 1.62
N SER A 40 -19.53 15.96 1.19
CA SER A 40 -20.45 15.36 0.22
C SER A 40 -19.81 15.32 -1.16
N VAL A 41 -19.96 14.21 -1.90
CA VAL A 41 -19.56 14.15 -3.32
C VAL A 41 -20.35 15.13 -4.21
N SER A 42 -21.46 15.68 -3.68
CA SER A 42 -22.20 16.76 -4.34
C SER A 42 -21.57 18.14 -4.15
N GLY A 43 -20.46 18.25 -3.41
CA GLY A 43 -19.75 19.50 -3.13
C GLY A 43 -20.17 20.15 -1.82
N GLY A 44 -19.57 21.28 -1.50
CA GLY A 44 -19.84 22.08 -0.30
C GLY A 44 -18.72 22.01 0.74
N ASP A 45 -18.99 22.61 1.90
CA ASP A 45 -18.04 22.69 3.01
C ASP A 45 -17.85 21.35 3.70
N GLY A 46 -16.60 21.10 4.13
CA GLY A 46 -16.26 19.89 4.87
C GLY A 46 -16.60 19.97 6.36
N VAL A 47 -17.04 18.86 6.91
CA VAL A 47 -17.29 18.69 8.34
C VAL A 47 -16.08 18.02 8.99
N ASN A 48 -15.61 18.56 10.12
CA ASN A 48 -14.56 17.93 10.91
C ASN A 48 -15.09 16.65 11.58
N ILE A 49 -14.37 15.55 11.40
CA ILE A 49 -14.67 14.26 12.01
C ILE A 49 -13.77 14.01 13.22
N SER A 50 -12.47 14.29 13.10
CA SER A 50 -11.50 14.10 14.17
C SER A 50 -10.25 14.93 13.95
N ASP A 51 -9.67 15.42 15.02
CA ASP A 51 -8.39 16.11 15.04
C ASP A 51 -7.23 15.15 15.34
N ASN A 52 -6.00 15.65 15.17
CA ASN A 52 -4.75 14.93 15.41
C ASN A 52 -4.63 13.65 14.56
N ILE A 53 -4.96 13.76 13.27
CA ILE A 53 -4.85 12.67 12.31
C ILE A 53 -3.70 12.96 11.33
N ALA A 54 -2.70 12.07 11.31
CA ALA A 54 -1.58 12.13 10.38
C ALA A 54 -1.80 11.25 9.14
N PHE A 55 -2.54 10.15 9.29
CA PHE A 55 -2.86 9.19 8.22
C PHE A 55 -4.29 8.66 8.39
N ALA A 56 -4.99 8.37 7.29
CA ALA A 56 -6.33 7.79 7.29
C ALA A 56 -6.51 6.76 6.17
N TYR A 57 -7.10 5.62 6.51
CA TYR A 57 -7.42 4.53 5.59
C TYR A 57 -8.82 3.96 5.88
N LEU A 58 -9.68 3.96 4.86
CA LEU A 58 -11.03 3.41 4.97
C LEU A 58 -11.01 1.89 4.77
N TYR A 59 -11.57 1.18 5.73
CA TYR A 59 -11.82 -0.26 5.60
C TYR A 59 -13.13 -0.62 6.28
N ASN A 60 -14.05 -1.22 5.53
CA ASN A 60 -15.45 -1.38 5.92
C ASN A 60 -16.05 0.00 6.32
N ASP A 61 -16.85 0.08 7.35
CA ASP A 61 -17.47 1.32 7.80
C ASP A 61 -16.64 2.09 8.86
N LYS A 62 -15.31 1.93 8.81
CA LYS A 62 -14.38 2.55 9.75
C LYS A 62 -13.23 3.23 9.01
N ILE A 63 -12.76 4.34 9.53
CA ILE A 63 -11.50 4.95 9.13
C ILE A 63 -10.43 4.59 10.16
N TYR A 64 -9.45 3.81 9.74
CA TYR A 64 -8.26 3.53 10.52
C TYR A 64 -7.28 4.69 10.38
N PHE A 65 -6.63 5.07 11.47
CA PHE A 65 -5.78 6.24 11.51
C PHE A 65 -4.47 5.99 12.23
N VAL A 66 -3.47 6.80 11.88
CA VAL A 66 -2.32 7.12 12.73
C VAL A 66 -2.48 8.57 13.15
N GLY A 67 -2.39 8.82 14.44
CA GLY A 67 -2.44 10.16 15.03
C GLY A 67 -1.10 10.86 14.96
N THR A 68 -1.12 12.19 15.11
CA THR A 68 0.10 13.00 15.27
C THR A 68 0.81 12.74 16.61
N ASP A 69 0.14 12.07 17.53
CA ASP A 69 0.60 11.61 18.84
C ASP A 69 1.07 10.14 18.84
N ASN A 70 1.30 9.56 17.66
CA ASN A 70 1.65 8.15 17.46
C ASN A 70 0.57 7.15 17.93
N ALA A 71 -0.66 7.60 18.13
CA ALA A 71 -1.79 6.71 18.37
C ALA A 71 -2.23 6.01 17.09
N VAL A 72 -2.53 4.72 17.17
CA VAL A 72 -3.15 3.93 16.10
C VAL A 72 -4.53 3.49 16.55
N GLY A 73 -5.52 3.64 15.69
CA GLY A 73 -6.89 3.28 16.05
C GLY A 73 -7.83 3.36 14.87
N PHE A 74 -9.12 3.47 15.18
CA PHE A 74 -10.15 3.67 14.18
C PHE A 74 -11.22 4.67 14.63
N ILE A 75 -11.90 5.24 13.66
CA ILE A 75 -13.10 6.09 13.84
C ILE A 75 -14.25 5.34 13.18
N ASN A 76 -15.29 5.09 13.95
CA ASN A 76 -16.51 4.48 13.42
C ASN A 76 -17.34 5.56 12.71
N LEU A 77 -17.66 5.35 11.45
CA LEU A 77 -18.34 6.35 10.62
C LEU A 77 -19.84 6.50 10.91
N SER A 78 -20.45 5.58 11.68
CA SER A 78 -21.85 5.67 12.06
C SER A 78 -22.11 6.70 13.16
N ASP A 79 -21.14 6.90 14.06
CA ASP A 79 -21.28 7.75 15.26
C ASP A 79 -20.07 8.68 15.50
N ASN A 80 -19.06 8.61 14.64
CA ASN A 80 -17.78 9.32 14.71
C ASN A 80 -16.97 9.04 15.99
N ASN A 81 -17.26 7.93 16.69
CA ASN A 81 -16.51 7.54 17.87
C ASN A 81 -15.09 7.10 17.52
N LYS A 82 -14.12 7.73 18.16
CA LYS A 82 -12.68 7.42 18.02
C LYS A 82 -12.28 6.38 19.07
N THR A 83 -11.67 5.27 18.61
CA THR A 83 -11.11 4.23 19.46
C THR A 83 -9.61 4.14 19.19
N VAL A 84 -8.80 4.27 20.24
CA VAL A 84 -7.36 4.02 20.19
C VAL A 84 -7.09 2.57 20.52
N LEU A 85 -6.35 1.87 19.66
CA LEU A 85 -5.95 0.47 19.80
C LEU A 85 -4.54 0.35 20.37
N TYR A 86 -3.67 1.27 20.00
CA TYR A 86 -2.26 1.27 20.42
C TYR A 86 -1.72 2.69 20.39
N THR A 87 -0.76 2.97 21.28
CA THR A 87 0.02 4.23 21.25
C THR A 87 1.49 3.86 21.34
N ALA A 88 2.26 4.25 20.33
CA ALA A 88 3.69 4.01 20.34
C ALA A 88 4.40 5.00 21.31
N PRO A 89 5.57 4.61 21.84
CA PRO A 89 6.42 5.52 22.60
C PRO A 89 6.74 6.80 21.82
N ALA A 90 6.97 7.90 22.54
CA ALA A 90 7.16 9.22 21.94
C ALA A 90 8.45 9.35 21.11
N ASP A 91 9.44 8.48 21.38
CA ASP A 91 10.73 8.39 20.66
C ASP A 91 10.63 7.58 19.35
N LYS A 92 9.46 7.02 19.05
CA LYS A 92 9.21 6.25 17.81
C LYS A 92 8.27 6.99 16.89
N THR A 93 8.45 6.83 15.60
CA THR A 93 7.45 7.22 14.58
C THR A 93 6.63 6.02 14.18
N VAL A 94 5.38 6.27 13.75
CA VAL A 94 4.44 5.21 13.35
C VAL A 94 4.02 5.41 11.90
N SER A 95 4.01 4.32 11.14
CA SER A 95 3.40 4.27 9.81
C SER A 95 2.41 3.12 9.71
N PHE A 96 1.29 3.38 9.04
CA PHE A 96 0.25 2.38 8.80
C PHE A 96 0.71 1.41 7.70
N ALA A 97 0.55 0.11 7.94
CA ALA A 97 0.94 -0.92 6.99
C ALA A 97 -0.27 -1.63 6.34
N GLY A 98 -1.38 -1.76 7.05
CA GLY A 98 -2.58 -2.37 6.46
C GLY A 98 -3.54 -2.97 7.47
N ILE A 99 -4.56 -3.64 6.91
CA ILE A 99 -5.54 -4.45 7.67
C ILE A 99 -5.67 -5.79 6.98
N SER A 100 -5.57 -6.86 7.73
CA SER A 100 -5.83 -8.21 7.23
C SER A 100 -6.50 -9.06 8.30
N LEU A 101 -7.49 -9.83 7.91
CA LEU A 101 -8.35 -10.57 8.82
C LEU A 101 -8.96 -9.63 9.88
N SER A 102 -8.79 -9.94 11.15
CA SER A 102 -9.26 -9.13 12.27
C SER A 102 -8.15 -8.30 12.93
N ARG A 103 -7.11 -7.94 12.21
CA ARG A 103 -5.95 -7.22 12.76
C ARG A 103 -5.57 -6.00 11.93
N VAL A 104 -5.16 -4.94 12.62
CA VAL A 104 -4.47 -3.80 12.03
C VAL A 104 -2.95 -4.00 12.16
N PHE A 105 -2.22 -3.58 11.13
CA PHE A 105 -0.76 -3.68 11.05
C PHE A 105 -0.16 -2.29 10.89
N PHE A 106 0.91 -2.05 11.61
CA PHE A 106 1.68 -0.82 11.53
C PHE A 106 3.16 -1.08 11.85
N VAL A 107 4.00 -0.15 11.47
CA VAL A 107 5.44 -0.18 11.70
C VAL A 107 5.77 0.94 12.64
N THR A 108 6.54 0.67 13.70
CA THR A 108 7.17 1.69 14.51
C THR A 108 8.64 1.74 14.18
N HIS A 109 9.17 2.92 13.91
CA HIS A 109 10.57 3.18 13.64
C HIS A 109 11.23 3.83 14.86
N ASP A 110 12.25 3.20 15.39
CA ASP A 110 13.12 3.75 16.44
C ASP A 110 14.28 4.48 15.77
N SER A 111 14.26 5.81 15.81
CA SER A 111 15.28 6.64 15.16
C SER A 111 16.65 6.61 15.86
N VAL A 112 16.71 6.22 17.12
CA VAL A 112 17.94 6.13 17.91
C VAL A 112 18.64 4.80 17.68
N ALA A 113 17.89 3.71 17.78
CA ALA A 113 18.41 2.37 17.56
C ALA A 113 18.43 1.97 16.06
N ASN A 114 17.78 2.77 15.19
CA ASN A 114 17.69 2.63 13.74
C ASN A 114 17.19 1.24 13.32
N TYR A 115 16.04 0.85 13.86
CA TYR A 115 15.36 -0.38 13.46
C TYR A 115 13.84 -0.19 13.43
N ASP A 116 13.17 -1.06 12.69
CA ASP A 116 11.73 -1.15 12.58
C ASP A 116 11.17 -2.29 13.43
N GLU A 117 10.04 -2.05 14.06
CA GLU A 117 9.22 -3.08 14.69
C GLU A 117 7.88 -3.15 13.93
N TYR A 118 7.50 -4.35 13.52
CA TYR A 118 6.21 -4.62 12.90
C TYR A 118 5.22 -5.06 13.97
N ILE A 119 4.18 -4.27 14.17
CA ILE A 119 3.22 -4.49 15.25
C ILE A 119 1.85 -4.78 14.64
N THR A 120 1.14 -5.71 15.23
CA THR A 120 -0.25 -5.96 14.88
C THR A 120 -1.13 -6.05 16.11
N VAL A 121 -2.31 -5.42 16.04
CA VAL A 121 -3.31 -5.41 17.11
C VAL A 121 -4.61 -6.01 16.60
N ASN A 122 -5.22 -6.87 17.39
CA ASN A 122 -6.52 -7.45 17.10
C ASN A 122 -7.61 -6.37 17.23
N LEU A 123 -8.48 -6.26 16.20
CA LEU A 123 -9.55 -5.26 16.15
C LEU A 123 -10.65 -5.47 17.18
N SER A 124 -10.76 -6.69 17.74
CA SER A 124 -11.75 -7.06 18.75
C SER A 124 -11.18 -7.06 20.17
N ASP A 125 -9.85 -7.10 20.32
CA ASP A 125 -9.15 -7.10 21.61
C ASP A 125 -7.83 -6.32 21.49
N SER A 126 -7.82 -5.09 21.98
CA SER A 126 -6.64 -4.23 21.94
C SER A 126 -5.47 -4.72 22.82
N ASN A 127 -5.70 -5.70 23.71
CA ASN A 127 -4.62 -6.33 24.49
C ASN A 127 -3.93 -7.47 23.73
N ASP A 128 -4.54 -7.97 22.66
CA ASP A 128 -3.92 -8.96 21.78
C ASP A 128 -3.01 -8.25 20.76
N VAL A 129 -1.81 -7.93 21.22
CA VAL A 129 -0.75 -7.27 20.47
C VAL A 129 0.33 -8.30 20.15
N LEU A 130 0.70 -8.41 18.87
CA LEU A 130 1.86 -9.16 18.43
C LEU A 130 2.91 -8.19 17.91
N ASN A 131 4.14 -8.37 18.35
CA ASN A 131 5.27 -7.55 17.97
C ASN A 131 6.31 -8.41 17.24
N PHE A 132 6.75 -7.96 16.08
CA PHE A 132 7.80 -8.59 15.29
C PHE A 132 8.93 -7.57 15.13
N ARG A 133 10.04 -7.85 15.75
CA ARG A 133 11.21 -7.04 15.60
C ARG A 133 11.99 -7.47 14.37
N ASP A 134 12.42 -6.49 13.58
CA ASP A 134 13.49 -6.72 12.62
C ASP A 134 14.82 -6.72 13.41
N ASP A 135 15.29 -7.90 13.79
CA ASP A 135 16.56 -8.05 14.51
C ASP A 135 17.78 -7.79 13.63
N THR A 136 17.59 -7.60 12.34
CA THR A 136 18.65 -7.28 11.40
C THR A 136 18.80 -5.75 11.34
N LYS A 137 19.84 -5.23 11.98
CA LYS A 137 20.13 -3.79 12.14
C LYS A 137 20.38 -2.99 10.85
N ASN A 138 19.95 -3.46 9.67
CA ASN A 138 20.35 -2.90 8.37
C ASN A 138 19.20 -2.66 7.39
N ASN A 139 17.96 -2.47 7.82
CA ASN A 139 16.82 -2.26 6.91
C ASN A 139 16.75 -3.34 5.81
N GLU A 140 16.90 -4.59 6.19
CA GLU A 140 16.95 -5.72 5.25
C GLU A 140 15.56 -6.14 4.74
N ILE A 141 14.49 -5.69 5.42
CA ILE A 141 13.11 -5.94 5.02
C ILE A 141 12.56 -4.69 4.33
N VAL A 142 12.10 -4.84 3.11
CA VAL A 142 11.49 -3.75 2.34
C VAL A 142 10.19 -4.20 1.70
N ASN A 143 9.31 -3.24 1.46
CA ASN A 143 8.03 -3.42 0.75
C ASN A 143 7.16 -4.52 1.36
N LEU A 144 6.89 -4.38 2.66
CA LEU A 144 6.08 -5.32 3.43
C LEU A 144 4.60 -5.21 3.09
N SER A 145 3.97 -6.34 2.81
CA SER A 145 2.52 -6.48 2.70
C SER A 145 1.98 -7.60 3.58
N PHE A 146 0.68 -7.56 3.86
CA PHE A 146 0.02 -8.50 4.76
C PHE A 146 -1.20 -9.12 4.10
N GLU A 147 -1.31 -10.44 4.17
CA GLU A 147 -2.50 -11.13 3.70
C GLU A 147 -2.70 -12.46 4.44
N CYS A 148 -3.92 -12.72 4.87
CA CYS A 148 -4.34 -14.01 5.48
C CYS A 148 -3.42 -14.52 6.59
N GLY A 149 -2.95 -13.64 7.48
CA GLY A 149 -2.10 -14.02 8.63
C GLY A 149 -0.62 -14.24 8.28
N PHE A 150 -0.19 -13.79 7.11
CA PHE A 150 1.20 -13.83 6.68
C PHE A 150 1.70 -12.44 6.32
N MET A 151 2.99 -12.23 6.55
CA MET A 151 3.79 -11.13 5.99
C MET A 151 4.41 -11.59 4.68
N TYR A 152 4.47 -10.70 3.68
CA TYR A 152 5.18 -10.87 2.43
C TYR A 152 6.09 -9.66 2.23
N TYR A 153 7.38 -9.90 2.03
CA TYR A 153 8.38 -8.84 1.99
C TYR A 153 9.60 -9.26 1.20
N TYR A 154 10.39 -8.28 0.78
CA TYR A 154 11.70 -8.56 0.23
C TYR A 154 12.73 -8.51 1.35
N LYS A 155 13.52 -9.56 1.47
CA LYS A 155 14.67 -9.64 2.38
C LYS A 155 15.94 -9.47 1.57
N LYS A 156 16.82 -8.57 2.03
CA LYS A 156 18.14 -8.37 1.43
C LYS A 156 19.04 -9.57 1.75
N ASN A 157 19.77 -10.04 0.76
CA ASN A 157 20.76 -11.10 0.88
C ASN A 157 22.17 -10.50 1.08
N ASP A 158 23.13 -11.33 1.48
CA ASP A 158 24.51 -10.90 1.74
C ASP A 158 25.21 -10.35 0.48
N ASP A 159 24.80 -10.81 -0.71
CA ASP A 159 25.30 -10.37 -2.01
C ASP A 159 24.61 -9.10 -2.55
N SER A 160 23.82 -8.44 -1.74
CA SER A 160 23.01 -7.26 -2.09
C SER A 160 21.84 -7.51 -3.05
N THR A 161 21.55 -8.76 -3.40
CA THR A 161 20.29 -9.15 -4.03
C THR A 161 19.16 -9.22 -3.01
N TYR A 162 17.95 -9.50 -3.45
CA TYR A 162 16.80 -9.66 -2.57
C TYR A 162 16.09 -10.97 -2.83
N SER A 163 15.51 -11.54 -1.77
CA SER A 163 14.60 -12.67 -1.85
C SER A 163 13.20 -12.25 -1.43
N LEU A 164 12.20 -12.61 -2.21
CA LEU A 164 10.80 -12.43 -1.83
C LEU A 164 10.41 -13.53 -0.84
N CYS A 165 10.06 -13.14 0.36
CA CYS A 165 9.84 -14.02 1.50
C CYS A 165 8.39 -13.98 1.97
N ARG A 166 7.98 -15.05 2.65
CA ARG A 166 6.73 -15.15 3.41
C ARG A 166 7.02 -15.63 4.83
N GLN A 167 6.41 -14.99 5.81
CA GLN A 167 6.48 -15.37 7.22
C GLN A 167 5.09 -15.36 7.84
N LYS A 168 4.74 -16.39 8.60
CA LYS A 168 3.47 -16.42 9.35
C LYS A 168 3.60 -15.55 10.60
N PHE A 169 2.52 -14.83 10.96
CA PHE A 169 2.48 -14.09 12.22
C PHE A 169 2.76 -14.96 13.41
N GLY A 170 3.60 -14.46 14.33
CA GLY A 170 3.99 -15.19 15.55
C GLY A 170 4.90 -16.39 15.30
N SER A 171 5.53 -16.48 14.15
CA SER A 171 6.48 -17.56 13.80
C SER A 171 7.79 -16.97 13.31
N ASP A 172 8.90 -17.50 13.75
CA ASP A 172 10.25 -17.17 13.28
C ASP A 172 10.61 -17.87 11.95
N ASN A 173 9.71 -18.73 11.45
CA ASN A 173 9.97 -19.49 10.23
C ASN A 173 9.71 -18.64 8.98
N VAL A 174 10.79 -18.24 8.31
CA VAL A 174 10.78 -17.52 7.04
C VAL A 174 10.85 -18.49 5.88
N VAL A 175 9.95 -18.37 4.93
CA VAL A 175 9.90 -19.18 3.71
C VAL A 175 10.27 -18.29 2.53
N THR A 176 11.36 -18.57 1.85
CA THR A 176 11.71 -17.93 0.58
C THR A 176 10.78 -18.43 -0.52
N LEU A 177 10.16 -17.49 -1.22
CA LEU A 177 9.24 -17.74 -2.33
C LEU A 177 9.92 -17.57 -3.69
N VAL A 178 10.75 -16.54 -3.83
CA VAL A 178 11.52 -16.24 -5.04
C VAL A 178 12.89 -15.71 -4.61
N ASP A 179 13.95 -16.30 -5.14
CA ASP A 179 15.31 -15.84 -4.93
C ASP A 179 15.76 -14.83 -5.99
N ASN A 180 16.74 -14.00 -5.65
CA ASN A 180 17.42 -13.08 -6.56
C ASN A 180 16.47 -12.19 -7.35
N CYS A 181 15.48 -11.61 -6.68
CA CYS A 181 14.54 -10.69 -7.30
C CYS A 181 14.94 -9.23 -7.13
N SER A 182 14.47 -8.39 -8.02
CA SER A 182 14.56 -6.93 -7.89
C SER A 182 13.50 -6.42 -6.92
N VAL A 183 13.85 -5.46 -6.09
CA VAL A 183 12.85 -4.72 -5.30
C VAL A 183 12.28 -3.61 -6.17
N THR A 184 11.02 -3.69 -6.48
CA THR A 184 10.34 -2.71 -7.33
C THR A 184 9.12 -2.10 -6.64
N ASP A 185 8.25 -2.95 -6.08
CA ASP A 185 6.98 -2.54 -5.51
C ASP A 185 6.54 -3.51 -4.39
N TYR A 186 5.46 -3.20 -3.73
CA TYR A 186 4.86 -4.07 -2.72
C TYR A 186 4.33 -5.36 -3.36
N PRO A 187 4.63 -6.54 -2.81
CA PRO A 187 4.01 -7.77 -3.27
C PRO A 187 2.52 -7.77 -2.95
N VAL A 188 1.70 -8.17 -3.91
CA VAL A 188 0.24 -8.23 -3.77
C VAL A 188 -0.21 -9.68 -3.78
N VAL A 189 -0.91 -10.10 -2.73
CA VAL A 189 -1.42 -11.47 -2.60
C VAL A 189 -2.92 -11.49 -2.82
N TYR A 190 -3.38 -12.45 -3.61
CA TYR A 190 -4.79 -12.76 -3.75
C TYR A 190 -5.02 -14.26 -3.90
N SER A 191 -5.79 -14.83 -3.00
CA SER A 191 -6.04 -16.27 -2.96
C SER A 191 -4.72 -17.04 -2.85
N ASN A 192 -4.37 -17.85 -3.84
CA ASN A 192 -3.15 -18.64 -3.86
C ASN A 192 -2.10 -18.10 -4.85
N ARG A 193 -2.20 -16.84 -5.21
CA ARG A 193 -1.32 -16.15 -6.15
C ARG A 193 -0.68 -14.94 -5.50
N LEU A 194 0.58 -14.74 -5.80
CA LEU A 194 1.34 -13.57 -5.40
C LEU A 194 1.82 -12.85 -6.67
N TYR A 195 1.57 -11.57 -6.74
CA TYR A 195 1.98 -10.69 -7.82
C TYR A 195 3.12 -9.80 -7.33
N PHE A 196 4.16 -9.67 -8.13
CA PHE A 196 5.32 -8.85 -7.80
C PHE A 196 5.97 -8.28 -9.06
N GLY A 197 6.68 -7.17 -8.90
CA GLY A 197 7.45 -6.55 -9.97
C GLY A 197 8.83 -7.19 -10.10
N GLU A 198 9.35 -7.23 -11.32
CA GLU A 198 10.72 -7.65 -11.64
C GLU A 198 11.31 -6.71 -12.68
N LEU A 199 12.48 -6.16 -12.37
CA LEU A 199 13.26 -5.40 -13.36
C LEU A 199 14.30 -6.31 -13.99
N ASP A 200 14.24 -6.45 -15.33
CA ASP A 200 15.18 -7.21 -16.13
C ASP A 200 15.80 -6.30 -17.20
N GLY A 201 16.95 -5.74 -16.87
CA GLY A 201 17.57 -4.67 -17.65
C GLY A 201 16.64 -3.44 -17.75
N SER A 202 16.24 -3.06 -18.96
CA SER A 202 15.30 -1.98 -19.22
C SER A 202 13.84 -2.45 -19.34
N LYS A 203 13.53 -3.70 -18.98
CA LYS A 203 12.17 -4.23 -18.98
C LYS A 203 11.64 -4.36 -17.56
N TYR A 204 10.52 -3.73 -17.31
CA TYR A 204 9.77 -3.94 -16.10
C TYR A 204 8.66 -4.96 -16.35
N LYS A 205 8.60 -5.99 -15.51
CA LYS A 205 7.70 -7.12 -15.64
C LYS A 205 6.79 -7.25 -14.43
N ALA A 206 5.51 -7.53 -14.66
CA ALA A 206 4.62 -8.07 -13.64
C ALA A 206 4.69 -9.60 -13.67
N ARG A 207 5.06 -10.19 -12.54
CA ARG A 207 5.17 -11.63 -12.36
C ARG A 207 4.04 -12.13 -11.48
N GLU A 208 3.57 -13.34 -11.77
CA GLU A 208 2.66 -14.11 -10.92
C GLU A 208 3.39 -15.35 -10.41
N LEU A 209 3.37 -15.57 -9.11
CA LEU A 209 3.78 -16.81 -8.46
C LEU A 209 2.54 -17.58 -8.00
N ASN A 210 2.39 -18.81 -8.43
CA ASN A 210 1.44 -19.74 -7.82
C ASN A 210 2.06 -20.30 -6.53
N MET A 211 1.48 -19.97 -5.38
CA MET A 211 2.07 -20.31 -4.08
C MET A 211 2.05 -21.82 -3.76
N ASN A 212 1.18 -22.59 -4.41
CA ASN A 212 1.15 -24.04 -4.25
C ASN A 212 2.21 -24.76 -5.10
N SER A 213 2.21 -24.49 -6.40
CA SER A 213 3.12 -25.17 -7.34
C SER A 213 4.52 -24.55 -7.38
N LYS A 214 4.70 -23.35 -6.82
CA LYS A 214 5.91 -22.53 -6.93
C LYS A 214 6.26 -22.10 -8.35
N ALA A 215 5.37 -22.32 -9.30
CA ALA A 215 5.56 -21.88 -10.68
C ALA A 215 5.38 -20.36 -10.80
N THR A 216 6.28 -19.70 -11.51
CA THR A 216 6.20 -18.29 -11.86
C THR A 216 5.90 -18.12 -13.34
N LYS A 217 5.14 -17.07 -13.67
CA LYS A 217 4.94 -16.64 -15.06
C LYS A 217 4.99 -15.12 -15.17
N THR A 218 5.39 -14.63 -16.34
CA THR A 218 5.27 -13.20 -16.66
C THR A 218 3.84 -12.93 -17.11
N MET A 219 3.18 -11.95 -16.48
CA MET A 219 1.83 -11.51 -16.85
C MET A 219 1.89 -10.38 -17.88
N LEU A 220 2.73 -9.40 -17.61
CA LEU A 220 2.90 -8.18 -18.40
C LEU A 220 4.37 -7.79 -18.45
N SER A 221 4.75 -7.06 -19.48
CA SER A 221 6.04 -6.38 -19.52
C SER A 221 5.94 -5.03 -20.21
N VAL A 222 6.69 -4.06 -19.69
CA VAL A 222 6.89 -2.75 -20.29
C VAL A 222 8.39 -2.61 -20.55
N SER A 223 8.74 -2.27 -21.78
CA SER A 223 10.14 -2.08 -22.19
C SER A 223 10.55 -0.63 -22.06
N ASP A 224 11.86 -0.39 -22.02
CA ASP A 224 12.45 0.93 -22.02
C ASP A 224 12.08 1.75 -20.77
N CYS A 225 12.25 1.11 -19.60
CA CYS A 225 12.10 1.69 -18.27
C CYS A 225 13.48 1.87 -17.63
N ASP A 226 13.63 2.87 -16.76
CA ASP A 226 14.89 3.20 -16.07
C ASP A 226 14.98 2.64 -14.63
N GLY A 227 14.12 1.70 -14.28
CA GLY A 227 14.08 1.07 -12.97
C GLY A 227 13.02 1.61 -12.02
N THR A 228 12.29 2.62 -12.43
CA THR A 228 11.12 3.09 -11.70
C THR A 228 9.87 2.47 -12.30
N GLY A 229 9.12 1.72 -11.51
CA GLY A 229 7.91 1.07 -11.98
C GLY A 229 6.94 0.83 -10.85
N THR A 230 5.67 0.76 -11.17
CA THR A 230 4.60 0.45 -10.22
C THR A 230 3.78 -0.72 -10.73
N LEU A 231 3.58 -1.69 -9.86
CA LEU A 231 2.63 -2.79 -10.05
C LEU A 231 1.40 -2.51 -9.18
N ALA A 232 0.22 -2.59 -9.77
CA ALA A 232 -1.02 -2.53 -9.04
C ALA A 232 -1.95 -3.68 -9.44
N VAL A 233 -2.68 -4.20 -8.46
CA VAL A 233 -3.75 -5.17 -8.70
C VAL A 233 -5.04 -4.53 -8.24
N GLY A 234 -5.97 -4.37 -9.14
CA GLY A 234 -7.18 -3.59 -8.89
C GLY A 234 -8.45 -4.28 -9.35
N TYR A 235 -9.56 -3.60 -9.06
CA TYR A 235 -10.91 -4.00 -9.43
C TYR A 235 -11.26 -5.43 -8.99
N GLY A 236 -11.24 -5.66 -7.68
CA GLY A 236 -11.51 -6.97 -7.09
C GLY A 236 -10.49 -8.05 -7.49
N TYR A 237 -9.24 -7.64 -7.73
CA TYR A 237 -8.14 -8.52 -8.17
C TYR A 237 -8.32 -9.14 -9.55
N GLN A 238 -9.18 -8.55 -10.38
CA GLN A 238 -9.42 -9.03 -11.73
C GLN A 238 -8.38 -8.52 -12.72
N TYR A 239 -7.70 -7.43 -12.42
CA TYR A 239 -6.74 -6.81 -13.32
C TYR A 239 -5.39 -6.60 -12.65
N VAL A 240 -4.32 -6.87 -13.39
CA VAL A 240 -2.95 -6.47 -13.07
C VAL A 240 -2.58 -5.30 -13.96
N PHE A 241 -2.17 -4.21 -13.35
CA PHE A 241 -1.66 -3.01 -14.01
C PHE A 241 -0.16 -2.92 -13.79
N LEU A 242 0.56 -2.58 -14.85
CA LEU A 242 1.98 -2.34 -14.81
C LEU A 242 2.26 -0.97 -15.39
N ILE A 243 2.87 -0.11 -14.59
CA ILE A 243 3.24 1.25 -14.98
C ILE A 243 4.76 1.31 -14.96
N GLY A 244 5.38 1.43 -16.12
CA GLY A 244 6.81 1.68 -16.23
C GLY A 244 7.06 3.16 -16.49
N THR A 245 8.12 3.69 -15.90
CA THR A 245 8.54 5.08 -16.11
C THR A 245 9.93 5.12 -16.70
N LYS A 246 10.18 6.15 -17.51
CA LYS A 246 11.50 6.50 -18.03
C LYS A 246 11.74 8.00 -17.81
N SER A 247 12.91 8.31 -17.28
CA SER A 247 13.36 9.70 -17.13
C SER A 247 14.40 10.01 -18.18
N GLU A 248 14.17 11.00 -19.02
CA GLU A 248 15.11 11.42 -20.05
C GLU A 248 15.08 12.95 -20.19
N GLY A 249 16.23 13.59 -19.95
CA GLY A 249 16.34 15.04 -20.11
C GLY A 249 15.43 15.88 -19.22
N GLY A 250 15.06 15.38 -18.04
CA GLY A 250 14.11 16.05 -17.12
C GLY A 250 12.63 15.81 -17.46
N GLU A 251 12.34 14.97 -18.43
CA GLU A 251 10.98 14.55 -18.78
C GLU A 251 10.70 13.12 -18.32
N PHE A 252 9.49 12.88 -17.84
CA PHE A 252 9.01 11.55 -17.47
C PHE A 252 8.02 11.02 -18.50
N THR A 253 8.26 9.83 -18.98
CA THR A 253 7.33 9.09 -19.84
C THR A 253 6.77 7.91 -19.07
N CYS A 254 5.45 7.83 -18.95
CA CYS A 254 4.76 6.69 -18.36
C CYS A 254 4.25 5.75 -19.45
N LYS A 255 4.58 4.48 -19.33
CA LYS A 255 4.04 3.39 -20.15
C LYS A 255 3.19 2.50 -19.27
N THR A 256 1.92 2.34 -19.58
CA THR A 256 0.98 1.55 -18.77
C THR A 256 0.50 0.35 -19.57
N SER A 257 0.50 -0.80 -18.95
CA SER A 257 -0.06 -2.03 -19.49
C SER A 257 -0.99 -2.68 -18.45
N CYS A 258 -2.04 -3.34 -18.92
CA CYS A 258 -3.04 -3.97 -18.06
C CYS A 258 -3.44 -5.32 -18.64
N ILE A 259 -3.63 -6.32 -17.79
CA ILE A 259 -4.15 -7.64 -18.18
C ILE A 259 -5.21 -8.12 -17.20
N TYR A 260 -6.21 -8.83 -17.73
CA TYR A 260 -7.19 -9.53 -16.91
C TYR A 260 -6.61 -10.83 -16.35
N THR A 261 -6.70 -11.04 -15.04
CA THR A 261 -6.01 -12.14 -14.33
C THR A 261 -6.46 -13.54 -14.74
N SER A 262 -7.70 -13.69 -15.22
CA SER A 262 -8.25 -14.97 -15.67
C SER A 262 -8.05 -15.23 -17.17
N SER A 263 -7.51 -14.26 -17.93
CA SER A 263 -7.27 -14.44 -19.36
C SER A 263 -6.03 -15.29 -19.59
N SER A 264 -6.16 -16.32 -20.40
CA SER A 264 -5.05 -17.12 -20.92
C SER A 264 -4.49 -16.56 -22.24
N SER A 265 -5.05 -15.50 -22.76
CA SER A 265 -4.68 -14.87 -24.04
C SER A 265 -4.35 -13.40 -23.87
N ASP A 266 -3.45 -12.90 -24.73
CA ASP A 266 -2.85 -11.57 -24.75
C ASP A 266 -3.82 -10.38 -24.99
N ASN A 267 -4.89 -10.29 -24.23
CA ASN A 267 -5.73 -9.09 -24.21
C ASN A 267 -5.05 -7.99 -23.36
N THR A 268 -3.84 -7.64 -23.78
CA THR A 268 -3.09 -6.57 -23.18
C THR A 268 -3.60 -5.24 -23.73
N LEU A 269 -4.20 -4.42 -22.88
CA LEU A 269 -4.51 -3.03 -23.19
C LEU A 269 -3.24 -2.21 -22.91
N SER A 270 -2.60 -1.72 -23.94
CA SER A 270 -1.47 -0.81 -23.82
C SER A 270 -1.97 0.64 -23.99
N PHE A 271 -1.72 1.46 -22.98
CA PHE A 271 -1.95 2.91 -23.06
C PHE A 271 -0.61 3.60 -23.24
N ASN A 272 -0.38 4.17 -24.41
CA ASN A 272 0.73 5.10 -24.58
C ASN A 272 0.34 6.41 -23.87
N GLY A 273 0.90 6.61 -22.70
CA GLY A 273 0.60 7.77 -21.87
C GLY A 273 0.99 9.08 -22.57
N LYS A 274 0.21 10.12 -22.32
CA LYS A 274 0.60 11.48 -22.65
C LYS A 274 1.83 11.86 -21.83
N LYS A 275 2.77 12.52 -22.48
CA LYS A 275 3.92 13.18 -21.85
C LYS A 275 3.41 14.15 -20.78
N LEU A 276 3.78 13.93 -19.52
CA LEU A 276 3.54 14.88 -18.45
C LEU A 276 4.79 15.75 -18.33
N THR A 277 4.65 17.01 -18.69
CA THR A 277 5.64 18.06 -18.40
C THR A 277 5.23 18.75 -17.12
N TYR A 278 6.12 18.79 -16.12
CA TYR A 278 5.97 19.59 -14.91
C TYR A 278 6.65 20.93 -15.08
#